data_55854fc7d000052e75112cdb099f67c9
#
_entry.id   55854fc7d000052e75112cdb099f67c9
#
_cell.length_a   1.000
_cell.length_b   1.000
_cell.length_c   1.000
_cell.angle_alpha   90.00
_cell.angle_beta   90.00
_cell.angle_gamma   90.00
#
_symmetry.space_group_name_H-M   'P 1'
#
loop_
_entity.id
_entity.type
_entity.pdbx_description
1 polymer ?
#
loop_
_entity_poly.entity_id
_entity_poly.type
_entity_poly.pdbx_seq_one_letter_code
_entity_poly.pdbx_strand_id
1 'polypeptide(L)'
;MNEIKQCPYCGEDILLGAKKCKHCGEWLDKSAMPEGSGANALPAGHNAFNWGAFLLTWIWGIGNKTYIAFLAFAAGLFSLIPFIGWLVPLGFAIWLGIKGNELAWKNGDWKNIEHFEETQRKWAMWGGIVVGVSALLGMLFFLLAAIGLAASGMYD
;
A
#
# COMPACT_ATOMS: atom_id res chain seq x y z
N MET A 1 -44.66 -6.65 11.99
CA MET A 1 -43.76 -6.92 13.12
C MET A 1 -42.38 -7.11 12.53
N ASN A 2 -41.40 -6.30 12.95
CA ASN A 2 -40.02 -6.44 12.43
C ASN A 2 -39.37 -7.59 13.21
N GLU A 3 -39.27 -8.75 12.57
CA GLU A 3 -38.59 -9.89 13.17
C GLU A 3 -37.08 -9.58 13.29
N ILE A 4 -36.53 -9.89 14.46
CA ILE A 4 -35.15 -9.64 14.84
C ILE A 4 -34.40 -10.97 14.89
N LYS A 5 -33.14 -10.99 14.44
CA LYS A 5 -32.20 -12.10 14.61
C LYS A 5 -30.86 -11.59 15.14
N GLN A 6 -30.09 -12.47 15.75
CA GLN A 6 -28.73 -12.14 16.16
C GLN A 6 -27.75 -12.25 14.99
N CYS A 7 -26.84 -11.29 14.92
CA CYS A 7 -25.76 -11.32 13.91
C CYS A 7 -24.78 -12.47 14.23
N PRO A 8 -24.50 -13.38 13.28
CA PRO A 8 -23.59 -14.50 13.49
C PRO A 8 -22.13 -14.08 13.73
N TYR A 9 -21.77 -12.82 13.45
CA TYR A 9 -20.39 -12.33 13.55
C TYR A 9 -20.14 -11.51 14.82
N CYS A 10 -21.11 -10.71 15.30
CA CYS A 10 -20.93 -9.85 16.47
C CYS A 10 -21.95 -10.10 17.60
N GLY A 11 -22.95 -10.95 17.36
CA GLY A 11 -23.98 -11.27 18.36
C GLY A 11 -25.07 -10.21 18.59
N GLU A 12 -24.95 -9.03 17.97
CA GLU A 12 -25.90 -7.91 18.12
C GLU A 12 -27.20 -8.14 17.35
N ASP A 13 -28.30 -7.54 17.85
CA ASP A 13 -29.61 -7.65 17.26
C ASP A 13 -29.75 -6.88 15.95
N ILE A 14 -30.19 -7.58 14.91
CA ILE A 14 -30.38 -7.06 13.55
C ILE A 14 -31.74 -7.51 13.00
N LEU A 15 -32.25 -6.80 12.00
CA LEU A 15 -33.47 -7.17 11.31
C LEU A 15 -33.28 -8.50 10.55
N LEU A 16 -34.29 -9.38 10.54
CA LEU A 16 -34.20 -10.68 9.88
C LEU A 16 -33.82 -10.57 8.40
N GLY A 17 -34.31 -9.56 7.68
CA GLY A 17 -34.00 -9.26 6.27
C GLY A 17 -32.78 -8.39 6.04
N ALA A 18 -31.98 -8.07 7.08
CA ALA A 18 -30.81 -7.22 6.91
C ALA A 18 -29.76 -7.92 6.03
N LYS A 19 -29.36 -7.25 4.95
CA LYS A 19 -28.29 -7.71 4.03
C LYS A 19 -26.89 -7.45 4.56
N LYS A 20 -26.76 -6.43 5.43
CA LYS A 20 -25.51 -6.03 6.08
C LYS A 20 -25.76 -5.71 7.56
N CYS A 21 -24.85 -6.12 8.44
CA CYS A 21 -24.96 -5.79 9.86
C CYS A 21 -24.63 -4.30 10.09
N LYS A 22 -25.51 -3.57 10.78
CA LYS A 22 -25.31 -2.16 11.13
C LYS A 22 -24.24 -1.94 12.21
N HIS A 23 -23.90 -2.98 12.99
CA HIS A 23 -22.94 -2.89 14.09
C HIS A 23 -21.51 -3.26 13.68
N CYS A 24 -21.31 -4.46 13.10
CA CYS A 24 -19.97 -4.91 12.70
C CYS A 24 -19.66 -4.63 11.20
N GLY A 25 -20.65 -4.22 10.41
CA GLY A 25 -20.45 -3.95 8.98
C GLY A 25 -20.31 -5.19 8.11
N GLU A 26 -20.44 -6.41 8.65
CA GLU A 26 -20.31 -7.64 7.89
C GLU A 26 -21.54 -7.91 7.02
N TRP A 27 -21.32 -8.48 5.83
CA TRP A 27 -22.38 -8.84 4.91
C TRP A 27 -23.03 -10.17 5.34
N LEU A 28 -24.34 -10.16 5.52
CA LEU A 28 -25.15 -11.30 5.93
C LEU A 28 -25.69 -12.07 4.71
N ASP A 29 -25.84 -11.37 3.61
CA ASP A 29 -26.27 -11.91 2.33
C ASP A 29 -25.17 -11.65 1.28
N LYS A 30 -24.48 -12.73 0.89
CA LYS A 30 -23.41 -12.69 -0.10
C LYS A 30 -23.89 -12.29 -1.50
N SER A 31 -25.16 -12.53 -1.82
CA SER A 31 -25.75 -12.18 -3.11
C SER A 31 -26.03 -10.68 -3.25
N ALA A 32 -26.11 -9.97 -2.13
CA ALA A 32 -26.35 -8.53 -2.07
C ALA A 32 -25.05 -7.70 -2.00
N MET A 33 -23.89 -8.37 -2.03
CA MET A 33 -22.60 -7.68 -2.05
C MET A 33 -22.42 -6.95 -3.39
N PRO A 34 -22.02 -5.65 -3.38
CA PRO A 34 -21.54 -5.00 -4.59
C PRO A 34 -20.32 -5.74 -5.15
N GLU A 35 -20.19 -5.80 -6.48
CA GLU A 35 -18.98 -6.35 -7.11
C GLU A 35 -17.73 -5.66 -6.52
N GLY A 36 -16.82 -6.46 -5.95
CA GLY A 36 -15.60 -5.97 -5.26
C GLY A 36 -15.69 -5.91 -3.73
N SER A 37 -16.85 -6.16 -3.11
CA SER A 37 -17.03 -6.23 -1.65
C SER A 37 -17.14 -7.66 -1.12
N GLY A 38 -16.39 -8.61 -1.69
CA GLY A 38 -16.32 -9.99 -1.20
C GLY A 38 -15.76 -10.11 0.21
N ALA A 39 -15.80 -11.33 0.77
CA ALA A 39 -15.28 -11.64 2.11
C ALA A 39 -13.82 -11.19 2.37
N ASN A 40 -13.10 -10.83 1.30
CA ASN A 40 -11.74 -10.30 1.31
C ASN A 40 -11.67 -8.80 0.96
N ALA A 41 -12.78 -8.05 0.99
CA ALA A 41 -12.75 -6.61 0.76
C ALA A 41 -12.23 -5.90 2.02
N LEU A 42 -11.35 -4.91 1.81
CA LEU A 42 -10.90 -4.05 2.90
C LEU A 42 -12.10 -3.32 3.52
N PRO A 43 -12.27 -3.33 4.87
CA PRO A 43 -13.35 -2.62 5.53
C PRO A 43 -13.40 -1.13 5.15
N ALA A 44 -14.59 -0.56 5.10
CA ALA A 44 -14.77 0.85 4.75
C ALA A 44 -14.04 1.76 5.76
N GLY A 45 -13.39 2.81 5.28
CA GLY A 45 -12.63 3.74 6.11
C GLY A 45 -11.13 3.43 6.23
N HIS A 46 -10.67 2.25 5.79
CA HIS A 46 -9.26 1.84 5.90
C HIS A 46 -8.47 1.96 4.58
N ASN A 47 -9.05 2.64 3.58
CA ASN A 47 -8.44 2.81 2.26
C ASN A 47 -7.59 4.11 2.16
N ALA A 48 -6.79 4.40 3.19
CA ALA A 48 -5.83 5.50 3.15
C ALA A 48 -4.68 5.21 2.17
N PHE A 49 -3.95 6.26 1.77
CA PHE A 49 -2.77 6.11 0.92
C PHE A 49 -1.69 5.27 1.60
N ASN A 50 -1.23 4.21 0.93
CA ASN A 50 -0.23 3.30 1.45
C ASN A 50 1.18 3.82 1.14
N TRP A 51 1.75 4.57 2.08
CA TRP A 51 3.11 5.11 1.96
C TRP A 51 4.18 4.02 1.85
N GLY A 52 3.99 2.89 2.52
CA GLY A 52 4.92 1.75 2.41
C GLY A 52 4.98 1.18 0.99
N ALA A 53 3.81 0.99 0.36
CA ALA A 53 3.70 0.53 -1.02
C ALA A 53 4.28 1.54 -2.03
N PHE A 54 4.06 2.83 -1.80
CA PHE A 54 4.59 3.91 -2.63
C PHE A 54 6.12 3.99 -2.56
N LEU A 55 6.70 3.99 -1.34
CA LEU A 55 8.13 4.22 -1.12
C LEU A 55 8.98 2.97 -1.38
N LEU A 56 8.49 1.79 -1.02
CA LEU A 56 9.24 0.52 -1.11
C LEU A 56 8.78 -0.39 -2.25
N THR A 57 7.72 -0.03 -2.95
CA THR A 57 7.17 -0.72 -4.14
C THR A 57 7.29 -2.25 -4.09
N TRP A 58 8.29 -2.84 -4.77
CA TRP A 58 8.48 -4.30 -4.86
C TRP A 58 8.88 -4.94 -3.52
N ILE A 59 9.66 -4.25 -2.66
CA ILE A 59 10.06 -4.74 -1.33
C ILE A 59 8.82 -4.90 -0.45
N TRP A 60 7.96 -3.87 -0.44
CA TRP A 60 6.66 -3.92 0.23
C TRP A 60 5.78 -5.05 -0.34
N GLY A 61 5.81 -5.25 -1.66
CA GLY A 61 5.05 -6.30 -2.34
C GLY A 61 5.41 -7.71 -1.89
N ILE A 62 6.69 -7.99 -1.64
CA ILE A 62 7.13 -9.29 -1.08
C ILE A 62 6.51 -9.50 0.30
N GLY A 63 6.64 -8.52 1.20
CA GLY A 63 6.15 -8.64 2.57
C GLY A 63 4.63 -8.74 2.69
N ASN A 64 3.89 -8.24 1.70
CA ASN A 64 2.43 -8.25 1.65
C ASN A 64 1.85 -9.28 0.65
N LYS A 65 2.66 -10.22 0.14
CA LYS A 65 2.27 -11.24 -0.85
C LYS A 65 1.62 -10.64 -2.12
N THR A 66 1.95 -9.39 -2.43
CA THR A 66 1.38 -8.62 -3.54
C THR A 66 2.35 -8.60 -4.71
N TYR A 67 2.45 -9.73 -5.40
CA TYR A 67 3.47 -9.95 -6.45
C TYR A 67 3.33 -9.04 -7.68
N ILE A 68 2.18 -8.42 -7.91
CA ILE A 68 2.03 -7.41 -8.95
C ILE A 68 3.00 -6.22 -8.76
N ALA A 69 3.47 -5.99 -7.53
CA ALA A 69 4.48 -4.97 -7.25
C ALA A 69 5.82 -5.20 -7.96
N PHE A 70 6.11 -6.44 -8.39
CA PHE A 70 7.29 -6.75 -9.23
C PHE A 70 7.23 -6.11 -10.63
N LEU A 71 6.07 -5.68 -11.09
CA LEU A 71 5.96 -4.87 -12.30
C LEU A 71 6.72 -3.53 -12.19
N ALA A 72 7.10 -3.12 -10.97
CA ALA A 72 8.02 -1.99 -10.75
C ALA A 72 9.35 -2.16 -11.50
N PHE A 73 9.86 -3.39 -11.64
CA PHE A 73 11.07 -3.66 -12.44
C PHE A 73 10.83 -3.40 -13.93
N ALA A 74 9.70 -3.87 -14.46
CA ALA A 74 9.32 -3.59 -15.84
C ALA A 74 9.10 -2.08 -16.06
N ALA A 75 8.42 -1.42 -15.12
CA ALA A 75 8.26 0.04 -15.15
C ALA A 75 9.61 0.78 -15.10
N GLY A 76 10.57 0.25 -14.33
CA GLY A 76 11.93 0.79 -14.24
C GLY A 76 12.69 0.78 -15.55
N LEU A 77 12.43 -0.18 -16.46
CA LEU A 77 13.06 -0.20 -17.78
C LEU A 77 12.73 1.05 -18.61
N PHE A 78 11.56 1.64 -18.41
CA PHE A 78 11.18 2.89 -19.08
C PHE A 78 12.05 4.07 -18.64
N SER A 79 12.72 4.01 -17.47
CA SER A 79 13.62 5.06 -17.00
C SER A 79 14.82 5.28 -17.94
N LEU A 80 15.09 4.33 -18.86
CA LEU A 80 16.10 4.49 -19.91
C LEU A 80 15.69 5.50 -20.98
N ILE A 81 14.41 5.89 -21.06
CA ILE A 81 13.93 6.89 -22.01
C ILE A 81 14.16 8.28 -21.40
N PRO A 82 15.00 9.14 -22.04
CA PRO A 82 15.27 10.48 -21.51
C PRO A 82 14.00 11.31 -21.35
N PHE A 83 13.96 12.18 -20.35
CA PHE A 83 12.94 13.17 -20.02
C PHE A 83 11.57 12.62 -19.55
N ILE A 84 11.08 11.50 -20.08
CA ILE A 84 9.74 10.97 -19.75
C ILE A 84 9.76 9.61 -19.04
N GLY A 85 10.86 8.88 -19.11
CA GLY A 85 10.95 7.50 -18.62
C GLY A 85 10.70 7.35 -17.12
N TRP A 86 11.02 8.36 -16.32
CA TRP A 86 10.77 8.37 -14.89
C TRP A 86 9.28 8.50 -14.51
N LEU A 87 8.42 8.98 -15.43
CA LEU A 87 6.98 9.11 -15.20
C LEU A 87 6.29 7.76 -15.03
N VAL A 88 6.74 6.73 -15.76
CA VAL A 88 6.13 5.39 -15.70
C VAL A 88 6.34 4.74 -14.33
N PRO A 89 7.58 4.61 -13.80
CA PRO A 89 7.77 4.06 -12.45
C PRO A 89 7.14 4.92 -11.36
N LEU A 90 7.13 6.24 -11.50
CA LEU A 90 6.44 7.12 -10.55
C LEU A 90 4.92 6.89 -10.58
N GLY A 91 4.32 6.83 -11.76
CA GLY A 91 2.88 6.53 -11.91
C GLY A 91 2.51 5.19 -11.32
N PHE A 92 3.35 4.17 -11.52
CA PHE A 92 3.16 2.85 -10.91
C PHE A 92 3.26 2.87 -9.38
N ALA A 93 4.22 3.61 -8.83
CA ALA A 93 4.37 3.77 -7.38
C ALA A 93 3.15 4.49 -6.77
N ILE A 94 2.65 5.56 -7.43
CA ILE A 94 1.43 6.26 -7.00
C ILE A 94 0.22 5.30 -7.04
N TRP A 95 0.08 4.53 -8.11
CA TRP A 95 -0.99 3.54 -8.22
C TRP A 95 -0.92 2.50 -7.10
N LEU A 96 0.28 1.99 -6.76
CA LEU A 96 0.49 1.11 -5.61
C LEU A 96 0.14 1.82 -4.29
N GLY A 97 0.47 3.10 -4.15
CA GLY A 97 0.08 3.89 -2.98
C GLY A 97 -1.44 3.96 -2.80
N ILE A 98 -2.19 4.10 -3.89
CA ILE A 98 -3.65 4.19 -3.87
C ILE A 98 -4.30 2.81 -3.64
N LYS A 99 -3.82 1.77 -4.33
CA LYS A 99 -4.42 0.42 -4.33
C LYS A 99 -3.74 -0.55 -3.35
N GLY A 100 -2.62 -0.17 -2.74
CA GLY A 100 -1.79 -1.04 -1.94
C GLY A 100 -2.52 -1.66 -0.75
N ASN A 101 -3.29 -0.90 0.00
CA ASN A 101 -4.05 -1.43 1.13
C ASN A 101 -5.08 -2.49 0.70
N GLU A 102 -5.79 -2.25 -0.39
CA GLU A 102 -6.76 -3.20 -0.95
C GLU A 102 -6.07 -4.49 -1.41
N LEU A 103 -4.95 -4.37 -2.12
CA LEU A 103 -4.16 -5.50 -2.60
C LEU A 103 -3.54 -6.30 -1.46
N ALA A 104 -2.95 -5.63 -0.47
CA ALA A 104 -2.35 -6.27 0.69
C ALA A 104 -3.39 -6.99 1.54
N TRP A 105 -4.56 -6.37 1.75
CA TRP A 105 -5.66 -6.98 2.49
C TRP A 105 -6.15 -8.27 1.81
N LYS A 106 -6.33 -8.22 0.49
CA LYS A 106 -6.80 -9.36 -0.31
C LYS A 106 -5.80 -10.53 -0.34
N ASN A 107 -4.50 -10.24 -0.36
CA ASN A 107 -3.45 -11.25 -0.59
C ASN A 107 -2.80 -11.74 0.71
N GLY A 108 -2.90 -10.98 1.81
CA GLY A 108 -2.27 -11.30 3.08
C GLY A 108 -3.18 -12.09 4.02
N ASP A 109 -2.56 -12.73 5.01
CA ASP A 109 -3.24 -13.46 6.08
C ASP A 109 -3.30 -12.56 7.33
N TRP A 110 -4.36 -11.76 7.43
CA TRP A 110 -4.52 -10.80 8.50
C TRP A 110 -5.41 -11.35 9.62
N LYS A 111 -4.96 -11.22 10.87
CA LYS A 111 -5.74 -11.67 12.04
C LYS A 111 -6.97 -10.78 12.27
N ASN A 112 -6.79 -9.47 12.11
CA ASN A 112 -7.80 -8.43 12.24
C ASN A 112 -7.33 -7.16 11.55
N ILE A 113 -8.18 -6.14 11.51
CA ILE A 113 -7.86 -4.85 10.87
C ILE A 113 -6.74 -4.10 11.61
N GLU A 114 -6.67 -4.20 12.93
CA GLU A 114 -5.65 -3.54 13.75
C GLU A 114 -4.25 -4.08 13.42
N HIS A 115 -4.11 -5.41 13.31
CA HIS A 115 -2.86 -6.06 12.91
C HIS A 115 -2.43 -5.63 11.50
N PHE A 116 -3.39 -5.48 10.58
CA PHE A 116 -3.13 -4.97 9.24
C PHE A 116 -2.59 -3.54 9.29
N GLU A 117 -3.30 -2.62 9.95
CA GLU A 117 -2.93 -1.20 10.03
C GLU A 117 -1.57 -1.00 10.71
N GLU A 118 -1.32 -1.71 11.81
CA GLU A 118 -0.03 -1.67 12.49
C GLU A 118 1.11 -2.11 11.56
N THR A 119 0.88 -3.15 10.78
CA THR A 119 1.86 -3.65 9.80
C THR A 119 2.08 -2.62 8.69
N GLN A 120 1.02 -2.03 8.12
CA GLN A 120 1.18 -1.01 7.08
C GLN A 120 1.86 0.26 7.62
N ARG A 121 1.63 0.64 8.88
CA ARG A 121 2.33 1.75 9.54
C ARG A 121 3.83 1.48 9.68
N LYS A 122 4.22 0.25 10.05
CA LYS A 122 5.63 -0.17 10.10
C LYS A 122 6.29 -0.08 8.71
N TRP A 123 5.59 -0.51 7.66
CA TRP A 123 6.08 -0.38 6.27
C TRP A 123 6.28 1.09 5.87
N ALA A 124 5.35 1.97 6.21
CA ALA A 124 5.47 3.41 5.93
C ALA A 124 6.67 4.03 6.67
N MET A 125 6.85 3.69 7.94
CA MET A 125 7.98 4.16 8.76
C MET A 125 9.33 3.70 8.16
N TRP A 126 9.47 2.41 7.88
CA TRP A 126 10.70 1.89 7.28
C TRP A 126 10.95 2.45 5.89
N GLY A 127 9.90 2.61 5.08
CA GLY A 127 9.99 3.28 3.78
C GLY A 127 10.54 4.70 3.90
N GLY A 128 10.03 5.48 4.84
CA GLY A 128 10.52 6.82 5.13
C GLY A 128 11.98 6.84 5.56
N ILE A 129 12.39 5.92 6.44
CA ILE A 129 13.79 5.79 6.90
C ILE A 129 14.71 5.44 5.72
N VAL A 130 14.36 4.42 4.93
CA VAL A 130 15.19 3.99 3.79
C VAL A 130 15.36 5.11 2.78
N VAL A 131 14.28 5.79 2.40
CA VAL A 131 14.33 6.91 1.45
C VAL A 131 15.12 8.08 2.04
N GLY A 132 14.89 8.44 3.31
CA GLY A 132 15.62 9.52 3.98
C GLY A 132 17.12 9.26 4.06
N VAL A 133 17.53 8.06 4.47
CA VAL A 133 18.95 7.67 4.52
C VAL A 133 19.54 7.66 3.11
N SER A 134 18.84 7.13 2.11
CA SER A 134 19.31 7.11 0.72
C SER A 134 19.51 8.52 0.17
N ALA A 135 18.61 9.45 0.49
CA ALA A 135 18.72 10.85 0.08
C ALA A 135 19.94 11.54 0.73
N LEU A 136 20.18 11.31 2.03
CA LEU A 136 21.34 11.84 2.74
C LEU A 136 22.66 11.30 2.17
N LEU A 137 22.74 10.00 1.93
CA LEU A 137 23.93 9.40 1.32
C LEU A 137 24.14 9.89 -0.11
N GLY A 138 23.10 10.06 -0.89
CA GLY A 138 23.17 10.63 -2.24
C GLY A 138 23.68 12.08 -2.22
N MET A 139 23.17 12.89 -1.29
CA MET A 139 23.64 14.27 -1.12
C MET A 139 25.11 14.32 -0.71
N LEU A 140 25.53 13.48 0.24
CA LEU A 140 26.92 13.40 0.67
C LEU A 140 27.84 12.99 -0.49
N PHE A 141 27.43 11.96 -1.26
CA PHE A 141 28.18 11.52 -2.44
C PHE A 141 28.34 12.65 -3.47
N PHE A 142 27.25 13.40 -3.72
CA PHE A 142 27.27 14.52 -4.65
C PHE A 142 28.21 15.66 -4.19
N LEU A 143 28.19 15.96 -2.90
CA LEU A 143 29.10 16.96 -2.30
C LEU A 143 30.57 16.52 -2.42
N LEU A 144 30.88 15.28 -2.08
CA LEU A 144 32.24 14.76 -2.20
C LEU A 144 32.73 14.73 -3.67
N ALA A 145 31.86 14.37 -4.61
CA ALA A 145 32.17 14.41 -6.03
C ALA A 145 32.44 15.86 -6.51
N ALA A 146 31.62 16.82 -6.06
CA ALA A 146 31.82 18.24 -6.40
C ALA A 146 33.14 18.80 -5.84
N ILE A 147 33.49 18.46 -4.59
CA ILE A 147 34.78 18.85 -3.98
C ILE A 147 35.95 18.21 -4.75
N GLY A 148 35.84 16.93 -5.10
CA GLY A 148 36.88 16.23 -5.87
C GLY A 148 37.12 16.86 -7.24
N LEU A 149 36.03 17.22 -7.96
CA LEU A 149 36.13 17.92 -9.26
C LEU A 149 36.75 19.32 -9.10
N ALA A 150 36.35 20.07 -8.06
CA ALA A 150 36.93 21.38 -7.81
C ALA A 150 38.43 21.31 -7.46
N ALA A 151 38.83 20.28 -6.70
CA ALA A 151 40.22 20.07 -6.35
C ALA A 151 41.07 19.67 -7.56
N SER A 152 40.58 18.81 -8.47
CA SER A 152 41.29 18.41 -9.67
C SER A 152 41.52 19.58 -10.64
N GLY A 153 40.52 20.48 -10.80
CA GLY A 153 40.67 21.68 -11.65
C GLY A 153 41.56 22.78 -11.08
N MET A 154 42.06 22.64 -9.83
CA MET A 154 43.07 23.56 -9.26
C MET A 154 44.51 23.14 -9.56
N TYR A 155 44.74 21.97 -10.13
CA TYR A 155 46.08 21.44 -10.45
C TYR A 155 46.39 21.49 -11.95
N ASP A 156 45.48 21.93 -12.83
CA ASP A 156 45.64 22.23 -14.24
C ASP A 156 45.85 23.73 -14.47
#